data_db28bca19c60432a751d9c2094254789
#
_entry.id   db28bca19c60432a751d9c2094254789
#
_cell.length_a   1.000
_cell.length_b   1.000
_cell.length_c   1.000
_cell.angle_alpha   90.00
_cell.angle_beta   90.00
_cell.angle_gamma   90.00
#
_symmetry.space_group_name_H-M   'P 1'
#
loop_
_entity.id
_entity.type
_entity.pdbx_description
1 polymer ?
#
loop_
_entity_poly.entity_id
_entity_poly.type
_entity_poly.pdbx_seq_one_letter_code
_entity_poly.pdbx_strand_id
1 'polypeptide(L)'
;IPLALYTFRKASIAASFKSILPAVVGAIAFLAIRSAVIGWDMGGTPMELMNNPFLKWTNGGYVALSKMESLPTMLYCLGKYLGLLVFPHPLTHDYYPRHIEIMSWSDISVIASIFIYFLLIFYALLNLKKRSVLSFCILYFLATISIVSNIVFPIGTNMSERFLFMPSVGFSLIVAYLCWKGNEKYPAVIKGIFALVMIGMIGKTMTRNMVWKDNYTLFTTDVHTSTRSAKILNAAGGTKSNKASRMEDGPRKTKLLQEAIQLTTQALEVHPNYKNAMLIQGNSYFYNKEFKNAAGSYERILSLYPGDADGESNLAVALRDTGKYFGEQKQDLLKAEKYSGLFSRVANPPIPLLNSLRISFRFSFALE
;
A
#
# COMPACT_ATOMS: atom_id res chain seq x y z
N ILE A 1 -9.26 21.94 -17.75
CA ILE A 1 -9.27 23.16 -18.60
C ILE A 1 -10.68 23.42 -19.13
N PRO A 2 -11.38 22.49 -19.88
CA PRO A 2 -12.68 22.78 -20.47
C PRO A 2 -13.74 23.28 -19.48
N LEU A 3 -13.82 22.60 -18.32
CA LEU A 3 -14.78 22.97 -17.27
C LEU A 3 -14.55 24.39 -16.74
N ALA A 4 -13.29 24.80 -16.58
CA ALA A 4 -12.94 26.15 -16.16
C ALA A 4 -13.27 27.21 -17.22
N LEU A 5 -13.00 26.93 -18.50
CA LEU A 5 -13.36 27.81 -19.61
C LEU A 5 -14.86 27.97 -19.70
N TYR A 6 -15.62 26.88 -19.60
CA TYR A 6 -17.07 26.90 -19.62
C TYR A 6 -17.65 27.72 -18.46
N THR A 7 -17.17 27.49 -17.24
CA THR A 7 -17.72 28.11 -16.04
C THR A 7 -17.30 29.58 -15.90
N PHE A 8 -16.00 29.88 -15.99
CA PHE A 8 -15.46 31.20 -15.63
C PHE A 8 -15.28 32.13 -16.84
N ARG A 9 -14.92 31.58 -18.00
CA ARG A 9 -14.76 32.38 -19.25
C ARG A 9 -16.01 32.42 -20.10
N LYS A 10 -17.09 31.78 -19.66
CA LYS A 10 -18.36 31.70 -20.40
C LYS A 10 -18.22 31.17 -21.84
N ALA A 11 -17.17 30.40 -22.11
CA ALA A 11 -16.93 29.79 -23.40
C ALA A 11 -18.08 28.85 -23.80
N SER A 12 -18.29 28.64 -25.09
CA SER A 12 -19.21 27.63 -25.57
C SER A 12 -18.68 26.23 -25.26
N ILE A 13 -19.55 25.24 -25.22
CA ILE A 13 -19.15 23.84 -25.01
C ILE A 13 -18.11 23.42 -26.05
N ALA A 14 -18.36 23.74 -27.32
CA ALA A 14 -17.46 23.40 -28.41
C ALA A 14 -16.07 24.06 -28.27
N ALA A 15 -16.02 25.36 -27.92
CA ALA A 15 -14.73 26.04 -27.65
C ALA A 15 -13.97 25.45 -26.44
N SER A 16 -14.72 25.08 -25.40
CA SER A 16 -14.16 24.46 -24.23
C SER A 16 -13.53 23.09 -24.55
N PHE A 17 -14.19 22.26 -25.35
CA PHE A 17 -13.65 20.99 -25.81
C PHE A 17 -12.47 21.15 -26.79
N LYS A 18 -12.48 22.10 -27.68
CA LYS A 18 -11.34 22.40 -28.57
C LYS A 18 -10.06 22.71 -27.81
N SER A 19 -10.16 23.26 -26.59
CA SER A 19 -9.01 23.56 -25.75
C SER A 19 -8.24 22.32 -25.25
N ILE A 20 -8.82 21.12 -25.34
CA ILE A 20 -8.13 19.85 -24.98
C ILE A 20 -7.33 19.31 -26.16
N LEU A 21 -7.58 19.74 -27.37
CA LEU A 21 -7.00 19.13 -28.57
C LEU A 21 -5.47 18.98 -28.51
N PRO A 22 -4.69 19.99 -28.06
CA PRO A 22 -3.24 19.83 -27.91
C PRO A 22 -2.84 18.72 -26.92
N ALA A 23 -3.59 18.59 -25.81
CA ALA A 23 -3.33 17.54 -24.83
C ALA A 23 -3.69 16.15 -25.36
N VAL A 24 -4.75 16.03 -26.13
CA VAL A 24 -5.15 14.79 -26.81
C VAL A 24 -4.11 14.37 -27.85
N VAL A 25 -3.61 15.31 -28.64
CA VAL A 25 -2.52 15.03 -29.59
C VAL A 25 -1.26 14.56 -28.87
N GLY A 26 -0.89 15.22 -27.77
CA GLY A 26 0.25 14.79 -26.95
C GLY A 26 0.05 13.39 -26.33
N ALA A 27 -1.15 13.08 -25.85
CA ALA A 27 -1.49 11.77 -25.32
C ALA A 27 -1.42 10.66 -26.40
N ILE A 28 -1.94 10.94 -27.59
CA ILE A 28 -1.87 10.01 -28.74
C ILE A 28 -0.41 9.77 -29.13
N ALA A 29 0.41 10.83 -29.24
CA ALA A 29 1.82 10.71 -29.54
C ALA A 29 2.56 9.89 -28.48
N PHE A 30 2.30 10.14 -27.20
CA PHE A 30 2.85 9.33 -26.09
C PHE A 30 2.46 7.86 -26.21
N LEU A 31 1.18 7.57 -26.44
CA LEU A 31 0.70 6.18 -26.59
C LEU A 31 1.30 5.50 -27.81
N ALA A 32 1.47 6.20 -28.93
CA ALA A 32 2.11 5.67 -30.12
C ALA A 32 3.58 5.32 -29.86
N ILE A 33 4.34 6.21 -29.22
CA ILE A 33 5.74 5.95 -28.86
C ILE A 33 5.82 4.80 -27.88
N ARG A 34 4.98 4.79 -26.83
CA ARG A 34 4.93 3.71 -25.85
C ARG A 34 4.65 2.36 -26.51
N SER A 35 3.66 2.31 -27.40
CA SER A 35 3.31 1.06 -28.09
C SER A 35 4.41 0.56 -29.04
N ALA A 36 5.14 1.47 -29.66
CA ALA A 36 6.29 1.12 -30.51
C ALA A 36 7.47 0.55 -29.70
N VAL A 37 7.66 1.01 -28.44
CA VAL A 37 8.79 0.59 -27.60
C VAL A 37 8.45 -0.65 -26.76
N ILE A 38 7.28 -0.69 -26.12
CA ILE A 38 6.88 -1.70 -25.12
C ILE A 38 5.84 -2.68 -25.68
N GLY A 39 5.24 -2.36 -26.84
CA GLY A 39 4.10 -3.10 -27.41
C GLY A 39 2.77 -2.67 -26.79
N TRP A 40 1.68 -3.24 -27.32
CA TRP A 40 0.31 -3.01 -26.85
C TRP A 40 -0.09 -3.93 -25.69
N ASP A 41 0.77 -4.86 -25.31
CA ASP A 41 0.48 -5.74 -24.18
C ASP A 41 0.40 -4.90 -22.89
N MET A 42 -0.80 -4.80 -22.37
CA MET A 42 -1.09 -4.11 -21.11
C MET A 42 -0.82 -4.99 -19.89
N GLY A 43 -0.30 -6.19 -20.10
CA GLY A 43 -0.19 -7.23 -19.08
C GLY A 43 -1.55 -7.80 -18.71
N GLY A 44 -1.58 -9.04 -18.25
CA GLY A 44 -2.78 -9.66 -17.68
C GLY A 44 -3.15 -9.03 -16.32
N THR A 45 -4.28 -9.43 -15.76
CA THR A 45 -4.64 -9.08 -14.39
C THR A 45 -3.63 -9.68 -13.43
N PRO A 46 -2.88 -8.88 -12.65
CA PRO A 46 -1.92 -9.43 -11.69
C PRO A 46 -2.64 -10.35 -10.71
N MET A 47 -2.12 -11.58 -10.55
CA MET A 47 -2.67 -12.58 -9.63
C MET A 47 -1.93 -12.61 -8.29
N GLU A 48 -1.12 -11.61 -8.03
CA GLU A 48 -0.43 -11.40 -6.75
C GLU A 48 -1.14 -10.33 -5.94
N LEU A 49 -1.42 -10.63 -4.67
CA LEU A 49 -2.17 -9.73 -3.78
C LEU A 49 -1.47 -8.38 -3.60
N MET A 50 -0.14 -8.32 -3.70
CA MET A 50 0.64 -7.07 -3.58
C MET A 50 0.52 -6.15 -4.80
N ASN A 51 -0.05 -6.61 -5.90
CA ASN A 51 -0.23 -5.86 -7.14
C ASN A 51 -1.71 -5.73 -7.56
N ASN A 52 -2.60 -6.49 -6.89
CA ASN A 52 -4.04 -6.44 -7.14
C ASN A 52 -4.83 -6.66 -5.84
N PRO A 53 -5.47 -5.62 -5.28
CA PRO A 53 -6.24 -5.72 -4.05
C PRO A 53 -7.58 -6.49 -4.22
N PHE A 54 -8.03 -6.65 -5.45
CA PHE A 54 -9.31 -7.28 -5.79
C PHE A 54 -9.16 -8.77 -6.12
N LEU A 55 -8.39 -9.47 -5.29
CA LEU A 55 -8.25 -10.92 -5.32
C LEU A 55 -8.93 -11.52 -4.11
N LYS A 56 -9.43 -12.76 -4.21
CA LYS A 56 -9.85 -13.57 -3.08
C LYS A 56 -9.05 -14.86 -3.02
N TRP A 57 -8.79 -15.35 -1.82
CA TRP A 57 -8.11 -16.62 -1.61
C TRP A 57 -9.10 -17.76 -1.70
N THR A 58 -8.89 -18.71 -2.60
CA THR A 58 -9.78 -19.85 -2.82
C THR A 58 -8.96 -21.07 -3.22
N ASN A 59 -9.16 -22.20 -2.54
CA ASN A 59 -8.54 -23.49 -2.89
C ASN A 59 -7.01 -23.43 -3.04
N GLY A 60 -6.33 -22.67 -2.14
CA GLY A 60 -4.86 -22.58 -2.14
C GLY A 60 -4.24 -21.58 -3.12
N GLY A 61 -5.06 -20.75 -3.80
CA GLY A 61 -4.60 -19.74 -4.73
C GLY A 61 -5.43 -18.44 -4.72
N TYR A 62 -4.92 -17.42 -5.37
CA TYR A 62 -5.65 -16.16 -5.58
C TYR A 62 -6.50 -16.24 -6.84
N VAL A 63 -7.73 -15.75 -6.74
CA VAL A 63 -8.68 -15.61 -7.86
C VAL A 63 -9.15 -14.16 -7.91
N ALA A 64 -9.20 -13.58 -9.12
CA ALA A 64 -9.68 -12.23 -9.31
C ALA A 64 -11.18 -12.12 -8.99
N LEU A 65 -11.55 -11.05 -8.28
CA LEU A 65 -12.95 -10.69 -8.10
C LEU A 65 -13.55 -10.21 -9.43
N SER A 66 -14.80 -10.55 -9.66
CA SER A 66 -15.57 -9.93 -10.73
C SER A 66 -15.75 -8.41 -10.48
N LYS A 67 -16.10 -7.66 -11.52
CA LYS A 67 -16.40 -6.23 -11.37
C LYS A 67 -17.53 -5.98 -10.36
N MET A 68 -18.54 -6.84 -10.31
CA MET A 68 -19.65 -6.70 -9.37
C MET A 68 -19.24 -6.98 -7.91
N GLU A 69 -18.24 -7.83 -7.68
CA GLU A 69 -17.69 -8.11 -6.35
C GLU A 69 -16.70 -7.04 -5.87
N SER A 70 -15.98 -6.41 -6.79
CA SER A 70 -14.98 -5.37 -6.45
C SER A 70 -15.57 -3.96 -6.31
N LEU A 71 -16.66 -3.66 -7.03
CA LEU A 71 -17.27 -2.33 -7.07
C LEU A 71 -17.71 -1.79 -5.70
N PRO A 72 -18.32 -2.58 -4.77
CA PRO A 72 -18.66 -2.09 -3.43
C PRO A 72 -17.43 -1.58 -2.66
N THR A 73 -16.30 -2.28 -2.76
CA THR A 73 -15.05 -1.86 -2.13
C THR A 73 -14.53 -0.54 -2.72
N MET A 74 -14.59 -0.37 -4.04
CA MET A 74 -14.23 0.89 -4.70
C MET A 74 -15.10 2.05 -4.24
N LEU A 75 -16.42 1.83 -4.15
CA LEU A 75 -17.38 2.82 -3.68
C LEU A 75 -17.18 3.17 -2.20
N TYR A 76 -16.85 2.19 -1.38
CA TYR A 76 -16.43 2.43 0.01
C TYR A 76 -15.19 3.31 0.10
N CYS A 77 -14.14 3.03 -0.70
CA CYS A 77 -12.93 3.84 -0.76
C CYS A 77 -13.24 5.30 -1.14
N LEU A 78 -14.14 5.52 -2.10
CA LEU A 78 -14.60 6.84 -2.47
C LEU A 78 -15.26 7.58 -1.28
N GLY A 79 -16.13 6.91 -0.52
CA GLY A 79 -16.72 7.47 0.69
C GLY A 79 -15.67 7.82 1.75
N LYS A 80 -14.68 6.94 1.91
CA LYS A 80 -13.54 7.17 2.83
C LYS A 80 -12.71 8.39 2.46
N TYR A 81 -12.50 8.64 1.14
CA TYR A 81 -11.83 9.85 0.66
C TYR A 81 -12.59 11.12 1.05
N LEU A 82 -13.92 11.15 0.95
CA LEU A 82 -14.72 12.29 1.41
C LEU A 82 -14.59 12.50 2.92
N GLY A 83 -14.61 11.41 3.69
CA GLY A 83 -14.39 11.46 5.13
C GLY A 83 -13.04 12.08 5.50
N LEU A 84 -11.96 11.67 4.83
CA LEU A 84 -10.62 12.19 5.05
C LEU A 84 -10.45 13.67 4.65
N LEU A 85 -11.18 14.14 3.66
CA LEU A 85 -11.18 15.57 3.29
C LEU A 85 -11.81 16.44 4.37
N VAL A 86 -12.88 15.95 5.02
CA VAL A 86 -13.57 16.67 6.09
C VAL A 86 -12.81 16.54 7.43
N PHE A 87 -12.38 15.32 7.74
CA PHE A 87 -11.66 15.02 8.98
C PHE A 87 -10.50 14.06 8.72
N PRO A 88 -9.25 14.57 8.57
CA PRO A 88 -8.08 13.77 8.21
C PRO A 88 -7.55 12.95 9.40
N HIS A 89 -8.34 11.95 9.81
CA HIS A 89 -7.99 11.04 10.91
C HIS A 89 -8.79 9.72 10.82
N PRO A 90 -8.14 8.56 11.12
CA PRO A 90 -6.71 8.36 11.28
C PRO A 90 -5.98 8.45 9.93
N LEU A 91 -4.70 8.84 9.96
CA LEU A 91 -3.82 8.86 8.79
C LEU A 91 -2.81 7.72 8.86
N THR A 92 -2.56 7.10 7.71
CA THR A 92 -1.57 6.04 7.54
C THR A 92 -0.89 6.16 6.18
N HIS A 93 0.37 5.73 6.05
CA HIS A 93 1.06 5.81 4.76
C HIS A 93 0.55 4.77 3.75
N ASP A 94 -0.06 3.67 4.21
CA ASP A 94 -0.53 2.61 3.33
C ASP A 94 -1.78 1.89 3.89
N TYR A 95 -2.70 1.56 3.00
CA TYR A 95 -3.94 0.82 3.28
C TYR A 95 -3.89 -0.62 2.73
N TYR A 96 -2.77 -1.06 2.20
CA TYR A 96 -2.68 -2.14 1.25
C TYR A 96 -1.77 -3.29 1.73
N PRO A 97 -2.08 -4.52 1.38
CA PRO A 97 -3.39 -5.06 1.05
C PRO A 97 -4.20 -5.37 2.31
N ARG A 98 -5.51 -5.45 2.19
CA ARG A 98 -6.46 -5.96 3.21
C ARG A 98 -6.65 -5.10 4.47
N HIS A 99 -6.09 -3.92 4.61
CA HIS A 99 -6.57 -3.00 5.65
C HIS A 99 -8.02 -2.57 5.37
N ILE A 100 -8.35 -2.37 4.10
CA ILE A 100 -9.74 -2.29 3.64
C ILE A 100 -10.17 -3.69 3.21
N GLU A 101 -11.20 -4.21 3.85
CA GLU A 101 -11.79 -5.51 3.53
C GLU A 101 -12.57 -5.46 2.21
N ILE A 102 -12.88 -6.62 1.67
CA ILE A 102 -13.78 -6.71 0.52
C ILE A 102 -15.19 -6.41 1.03
N MET A 103 -15.76 -5.30 0.56
CA MET A 103 -17.06 -4.80 0.97
C MET A 103 -18.19 -5.46 0.16
N SER A 104 -19.37 -5.51 0.77
CA SER A 104 -20.60 -6.00 0.16
C SER A 104 -21.54 -4.84 -0.23
N TRP A 105 -22.44 -5.07 -1.15
CA TRP A 105 -23.51 -4.13 -1.52
C TRP A 105 -24.44 -3.78 -0.36
N SER A 106 -24.58 -4.66 0.62
CA SER A 106 -25.42 -4.47 1.81
C SER A 106 -24.75 -3.60 2.90
N ASP A 107 -23.47 -3.29 2.77
CA ASP A 107 -22.75 -2.50 3.76
C ASP A 107 -23.26 -1.05 3.79
N ILE A 108 -23.67 -0.58 4.96
CA ILE A 108 -24.22 0.77 5.16
C ILE A 108 -23.25 1.85 4.66
N SER A 109 -21.95 1.67 4.87
CA SER A 109 -20.93 2.60 4.40
C SER A 109 -20.84 2.69 2.87
N VAL A 110 -21.09 1.59 2.16
CA VAL A 110 -21.17 1.55 0.69
C VAL A 110 -22.41 2.30 0.22
N ILE A 111 -23.58 1.99 0.82
CA ILE A 111 -24.86 2.63 0.50
C ILE A 111 -24.77 4.16 0.75
N ALA A 112 -24.21 4.55 1.91
CA ALA A 112 -24.01 5.97 2.23
C ALA A 112 -23.09 6.66 1.22
N SER A 113 -22.01 6.02 0.81
CA SER A 113 -21.10 6.54 -0.22
C SER A 113 -21.85 6.77 -1.54
N ILE A 114 -22.60 5.77 -2.03
CA ILE A 114 -23.40 5.87 -3.25
C ILE A 114 -24.34 7.07 -3.15
N PHE A 115 -25.07 7.18 -2.05
CA PHE A 115 -26.04 8.25 -1.84
C PHE A 115 -25.39 9.64 -1.85
N ILE A 116 -24.26 9.83 -1.17
CA ILE A 116 -23.54 11.10 -1.13
C ILE A 116 -23.03 11.47 -2.54
N TYR A 117 -22.41 10.53 -3.25
CA TYR A 117 -21.94 10.78 -4.61
C TYR A 117 -23.08 11.06 -5.59
N PHE A 118 -24.20 10.37 -5.42
CA PHE A 118 -25.41 10.67 -6.19
C PHE A 118 -25.88 12.11 -5.96
N LEU A 119 -25.95 12.55 -4.71
CA LEU A 119 -26.35 13.95 -4.40
C LEU A 119 -25.36 14.98 -4.96
N LEU A 120 -24.06 14.71 -4.88
CA LEU A 120 -23.03 15.60 -5.45
C LEU A 120 -23.17 15.71 -6.95
N ILE A 121 -23.33 14.60 -7.66
CA ILE A 121 -23.51 14.56 -9.11
C ILE A 121 -24.81 15.26 -9.50
N PHE A 122 -25.90 14.93 -8.83
CA PHE A 122 -27.22 15.52 -9.08
C PHE A 122 -27.19 17.04 -8.93
N TYR A 123 -26.64 17.54 -7.80
CA TYR A 123 -26.48 18.98 -7.59
C TYR A 123 -25.64 19.65 -8.68
N ALA A 124 -24.48 19.02 -9.01
CA ALA A 124 -23.57 19.57 -9.99
C ALA A 124 -24.22 19.69 -11.39
N LEU A 125 -24.98 18.66 -11.80
CA LEU A 125 -25.66 18.66 -13.11
C LEU A 125 -26.81 19.67 -13.17
N LEU A 126 -27.64 19.78 -12.14
CA LEU A 126 -28.74 20.75 -12.09
C LEU A 126 -28.25 22.20 -12.20
N ASN A 127 -27.08 22.50 -11.63
CA ASN A 127 -26.54 23.85 -11.62
C ASN A 127 -25.45 24.09 -12.67
N LEU A 128 -25.15 23.10 -13.52
CA LEU A 128 -24.12 23.22 -14.56
C LEU A 128 -24.43 24.35 -15.56
N LYS A 129 -25.68 24.44 -16.04
CA LYS A 129 -26.10 25.48 -16.96
C LYS A 129 -26.04 26.90 -16.35
N LYS A 130 -26.18 26.99 -15.01
CA LYS A 130 -26.04 28.25 -14.27
C LYS A 130 -24.56 28.65 -14.08
N ARG A 131 -23.63 27.82 -14.52
CA ARG A 131 -22.16 28.02 -14.38
C ARG A 131 -21.75 28.29 -12.94
N SER A 132 -22.37 27.55 -12.01
CA SER A 132 -22.12 27.67 -10.57
C SER A 132 -20.67 27.28 -10.20
N VAL A 133 -20.04 28.08 -9.35
CA VAL A 133 -18.72 27.77 -8.79
C VAL A 133 -18.75 26.43 -8.06
N LEU A 134 -19.80 26.15 -7.30
CA LEU A 134 -19.94 24.86 -6.58
C LEU A 134 -20.04 23.69 -7.57
N SER A 135 -20.78 23.83 -8.69
CA SER A 135 -20.82 22.78 -9.72
C SER A 135 -19.44 22.54 -10.32
N PHE A 136 -18.69 23.61 -10.57
CA PHE A 136 -17.31 23.50 -11.04
C PHE A 136 -16.46 22.70 -10.05
N CYS A 137 -16.48 23.07 -8.78
CA CYS A 137 -15.67 22.43 -7.75
C CYS A 137 -16.00 20.94 -7.56
N ILE A 138 -17.29 20.60 -7.56
CA ILE A 138 -17.75 19.20 -7.46
C ILE A 138 -17.32 18.40 -8.69
N LEU A 139 -17.54 18.92 -9.91
CA LEU A 139 -17.13 18.23 -11.12
C LEU A 139 -15.60 18.10 -11.25
N TYR A 140 -14.86 19.09 -10.79
CA TYR A 140 -13.41 19.01 -10.72
C TYR A 140 -12.96 17.89 -9.76
N PHE A 141 -13.55 17.83 -8.56
CA PHE A 141 -13.31 16.77 -7.60
C PHE A 141 -13.61 15.39 -8.21
N LEU A 142 -14.79 15.22 -8.80
CA LEU A 142 -15.21 13.96 -9.43
C LEU A 142 -14.29 13.55 -10.58
N ALA A 143 -13.90 14.48 -11.44
CA ALA A 143 -13.00 14.21 -12.55
C ALA A 143 -11.59 13.81 -12.10
N THR A 144 -11.07 14.42 -11.03
CA THR A 144 -9.73 14.12 -10.52
C THR A 144 -9.70 12.83 -9.70
N ILE A 145 -10.74 12.54 -8.90
CA ILE A 145 -10.81 11.31 -8.13
C ILE A 145 -11.11 10.08 -8.99
N SER A 146 -11.80 10.26 -10.14
CA SER A 146 -12.14 9.15 -11.04
C SER A 146 -10.91 8.42 -11.56
N ILE A 147 -9.78 9.12 -11.75
CA ILE A 147 -8.52 8.54 -12.24
C ILE A 147 -7.96 7.52 -11.25
N VAL A 148 -8.18 7.71 -9.95
CA VAL A 148 -7.65 6.87 -8.88
C VAL A 148 -8.73 6.06 -8.16
N SER A 149 -9.91 5.95 -8.76
CA SER A 149 -11.07 5.26 -8.17
C SER A 149 -11.06 3.74 -8.35
N ASN A 150 -10.21 3.18 -9.20
CA ASN A 150 -10.26 1.82 -9.73
C ASN A 150 -11.53 1.49 -10.57
N ILE A 151 -12.47 2.43 -10.72
CA ILE A 151 -13.69 2.23 -11.52
C ILE A 151 -13.38 2.33 -13.02
N VAL A 152 -12.57 3.31 -13.39
CA VAL A 152 -12.23 3.57 -14.81
C VAL A 152 -11.17 2.58 -15.29
N PHE A 153 -10.11 2.40 -14.51
CA PHE A 153 -9.05 1.42 -14.72
C PHE A 153 -8.39 1.03 -13.39
N PRO A 154 -7.85 -0.18 -13.28
CA PRO A 154 -7.18 -0.63 -12.06
C PRO A 154 -5.84 0.11 -11.88
N ILE A 155 -5.55 0.54 -10.65
CA ILE A 155 -4.32 1.27 -10.28
C ILE A 155 -3.38 0.47 -9.37
N GLY A 156 -3.64 -0.84 -9.18
CA GLY A 156 -2.79 -1.73 -8.38
C GLY A 156 -2.91 -1.57 -6.86
N THR A 157 -3.70 -0.62 -6.37
CA THR A 157 -4.02 -0.45 -4.94
C THR A 157 -5.47 -0.04 -4.78
N ASN A 158 -6.08 -0.35 -3.62
CA ASN A 158 -7.47 0.05 -3.36
C ASN A 158 -7.60 1.53 -2.98
N MET A 159 -6.65 2.07 -2.20
CA MET A 159 -6.71 3.42 -1.66
C MET A 159 -5.33 3.95 -1.26
N SER A 160 -5.12 5.26 -1.33
CA SER A 160 -3.99 5.96 -0.72
C SER A 160 -4.33 7.43 -0.47
N GLU A 161 -3.92 8.00 0.67
CA GLU A 161 -4.19 9.42 1.02
C GLU A 161 -3.60 10.40 0.00
N ARG A 162 -2.44 10.07 -0.61
CA ARG A 162 -1.81 10.90 -1.65
C ARG A 162 -2.68 11.13 -2.88
N PHE A 163 -3.64 10.27 -3.14
CA PHE A 163 -4.57 10.41 -4.26
C PHE A 163 -5.55 11.55 -4.08
N LEU A 164 -5.71 12.04 -2.85
CA LEU A 164 -6.53 13.23 -2.56
C LEU A 164 -5.86 14.55 -2.94
N PHE A 165 -4.57 14.57 -3.31
CA PHE A 165 -3.86 15.82 -3.59
C PHE A 165 -4.59 16.68 -4.65
N MET A 166 -4.88 16.13 -5.82
CA MET A 166 -5.61 16.88 -6.86
C MET A 166 -7.10 17.09 -6.51
N PRO A 167 -7.86 16.08 -6.04
CA PRO A 167 -9.25 16.27 -5.65
C PRO A 167 -9.45 17.29 -4.52
N SER A 168 -8.52 17.41 -3.58
CA SER A 168 -8.60 18.35 -2.45
C SER A 168 -8.69 19.83 -2.90
N VAL A 169 -8.18 20.17 -4.09
CA VAL A 169 -8.31 21.51 -4.63
C VAL A 169 -9.80 21.89 -4.83
N GLY A 170 -10.59 20.97 -5.39
CA GLY A 170 -12.04 21.17 -5.55
C GLY A 170 -12.74 21.36 -4.20
N PHE A 171 -12.40 20.53 -3.21
CA PHE A 171 -12.93 20.64 -1.85
C PHE A 171 -12.53 21.97 -1.18
N SER A 172 -11.25 22.34 -1.25
CA SER A 172 -10.76 23.59 -0.65
C SER A 172 -11.41 24.83 -1.27
N LEU A 173 -11.68 24.81 -2.58
CA LEU A 173 -12.42 25.88 -3.25
C LEU A 173 -13.88 25.94 -2.78
N ILE A 174 -14.55 24.80 -2.51
CA ILE A 174 -15.88 24.78 -1.91
C ILE A 174 -15.85 25.46 -0.54
N VAL A 175 -14.91 25.06 0.32
CA VAL A 175 -14.75 25.62 1.68
C VAL A 175 -14.49 27.14 1.59
N ALA A 176 -13.57 27.57 0.75
CA ALA A 176 -13.26 28.99 0.56
C ALA A 176 -14.47 29.78 0.06
N TYR A 177 -15.23 29.25 -0.89
CA TYR A 177 -16.44 29.90 -1.40
C TYR A 177 -17.55 29.99 -0.34
N LEU A 178 -17.74 28.96 0.46
CA LEU A 178 -18.72 28.97 1.56
C LEU A 178 -18.30 29.94 2.67
N CYS A 179 -17.00 29.98 3.01
CA CYS A 179 -16.48 30.96 3.95
C CYS A 179 -16.64 32.39 3.44
N TRP A 180 -16.36 32.64 2.17
CA TRP A 180 -16.56 33.97 1.56
C TRP A 180 -18.04 34.42 1.64
N LYS A 181 -18.97 33.56 1.21
CA LYS A 181 -20.41 33.86 1.32
C LYS A 181 -20.88 34.03 2.75
N GLY A 182 -20.43 33.17 3.66
CA GLY A 182 -20.80 33.27 5.08
C GLY A 182 -20.24 34.53 5.74
N ASN A 183 -19.06 34.99 5.31
CA ASN A 183 -18.42 36.20 5.81
C ASN A 183 -19.21 37.48 5.49
N GLU A 184 -20.00 37.48 4.43
CA GLU A 184 -20.90 38.62 4.10
C GLU A 184 -21.94 38.84 5.22
N LYS A 185 -22.42 37.76 5.83
CA LYS A 185 -23.49 37.81 6.86
C LYS A 185 -22.97 37.73 8.29
N TYR A 186 -21.95 36.91 8.54
CA TYR A 186 -21.44 36.60 9.87
C TYR A 186 -19.89 36.66 9.95
N PRO A 187 -19.27 37.85 9.72
CA PRO A 187 -17.82 37.97 9.52
C PRO A 187 -16.99 37.49 10.72
N ALA A 188 -17.39 37.83 11.93
CA ALA A 188 -16.62 37.42 13.14
C ALA A 188 -16.68 35.91 13.38
N VAL A 189 -17.87 35.30 13.18
CA VAL A 189 -18.09 33.87 13.40
C VAL A 189 -17.29 33.05 12.37
N ILE A 190 -17.39 33.42 11.08
CA ILE A 190 -16.70 32.71 10.01
C ILE A 190 -15.18 32.81 10.17
N LYS A 191 -14.65 34.00 10.48
CA LYS A 191 -13.20 34.18 10.75
C LYS A 191 -12.75 33.35 11.94
N GLY A 192 -13.56 33.32 13.03
CA GLY A 192 -13.25 32.53 14.22
C GLY A 192 -13.23 31.03 13.93
N ILE A 193 -14.25 30.48 13.24
CA ILE A 193 -14.31 29.08 12.85
C ILE A 193 -13.14 28.73 11.92
N PHE A 194 -12.87 29.56 10.92
CA PHE A 194 -11.77 29.32 9.96
C PHE A 194 -10.41 29.30 10.68
N ALA A 195 -10.16 30.25 11.59
CA ALA A 195 -8.93 30.28 12.37
C ALA A 195 -8.79 29.03 13.25
N LEU A 196 -9.85 28.59 13.91
CA LEU A 196 -9.85 27.37 14.75
C LEU A 196 -9.54 26.12 13.92
N VAL A 197 -10.19 25.97 12.76
CA VAL A 197 -9.94 24.84 11.85
C VAL A 197 -8.50 24.88 11.35
N MET A 198 -7.99 26.04 10.95
CA MET A 198 -6.60 26.21 10.50
C MET A 198 -5.58 25.83 11.57
N ILE A 199 -5.79 26.27 12.83
CA ILE A 199 -4.92 25.89 13.95
C ILE A 199 -4.93 24.36 14.15
N GLY A 200 -6.11 23.74 14.14
CA GLY A 200 -6.25 22.28 14.23
C GLY A 200 -5.53 21.54 13.10
N MET A 201 -5.67 22.01 11.86
CA MET A 201 -5.01 21.41 10.68
C MET A 201 -3.50 21.57 10.72
N ILE A 202 -2.99 22.74 11.15
CA ILE A 202 -1.55 22.98 11.35
C ILE A 202 -1.01 22.00 12.41
N GLY A 203 -1.66 21.90 13.57
CA GLY A 203 -1.26 20.97 14.63
C GLY A 203 -1.24 19.52 14.14
N LYS A 204 -2.28 19.09 13.41
CA LYS A 204 -2.37 17.76 12.82
C LYS A 204 -1.26 17.48 11.80
N THR A 205 -0.96 18.46 10.95
CA THR A 205 0.12 18.35 9.95
C THR A 205 1.48 18.24 10.63
N MET A 206 1.75 19.08 11.62
CA MET A 206 3.02 19.04 12.37
C MET A 206 3.22 17.70 13.07
N THR A 207 2.20 17.20 13.79
CA THR A 207 2.28 15.90 14.47
C THR A 207 2.45 14.76 13.48
N ARG A 208 1.77 14.79 12.34
CA ARG A 208 1.92 13.76 11.30
C ARG A 208 3.31 13.80 10.64
N ASN A 209 3.85 14.99 10.38
CA ASN A 209 5.19 15.13 9.81
C ASN A 209 6.28 14.56 10.72
N MET A 210 6.13 14.65 12.04
CA MET A 210 7.08 14.01 12.97
C MET A 210 7.12 12.49 12.83
N VAL A 211 6.02 11.86 12.44
CA VAL A 211 5.98 10.40 12.20
C VAL A 211 6.81 10.00 10.97
N TRP A 212 6.96 10.90 9.99
CA TRP A 212 7.76 10.67 8.78
C TRP A 212 9.27 10.89 8.98
N LYS A 213 9.74 11.02 10.21
CA LYS A 213 11.16 11.25 10.54
C LYS A 213 12.06 10.14 10.01
N ASP A 214 11.67 8.89 10.18
CA ASP A 214 12.41 7.71 9.74
C ASP A 214 11.45 6.50 9.58
N ASN A 215 11.92 5.48 8.88
CA ASN A 215 11.14 4.28 8.60
C ASN A 215 10.70 3.53 9.88
N TYR A 216 11.53 3.51 10.91
CA TYR A 216 11.18 2.85 12.17
C TYR A 216 9.99 3.55 12.83
N THR A 217 10.06 4.87 12.97
CA THR A 217 8.98 5.69 13.56
C THR A 217 7.70 5.57 12.73
N LEU A 218 7.81 5.69 11.40
CA LEU A 218 6.67 5.61 10.50
C LEU A 218 5.94 4.28 10.60
N PHE A 219 6.66 3.17 10.40
CA PHE A 219 6.01 1.86 10.32
C PHE A 219 5.52 1.37 11.69
N THR A 220 6.27 1.66 12.78
CA THR A 220 5.82 1.29 14.13
C THR A 220 4.66 2.14 14.64
N THR A 221 4.46 3.34 14.11
CA THR A 221 3.28 4.16 14.40
C THR A 221 2.08 3.71 13.56
N ASP A 222 2.28 3.58 12.25
CA ASP A 222 1.18 3.34 11.31
C ASP A 222 0.61 1.92 11.40
N VAL A 223 1.37 0.95 11.95
CA VAL A 223 0.87 -0.42 12.20
C VAL A 223 -0.31 -0.44 13.17
N HIS A 224 -0.41 0.53 14.08
CA HIS A 224 -1.55 0.67 15.00
C HIS A 224 -2.82 1.21 14.30
N THR A 225 -2.66 1.90 13.18
CA THR A 225 -3.78 2.37 12.36
C THR A 225 -4.17 1.32 11.33
N SER A 226 -3.20 0.76 10.62
CA SER A 226 -3.42 -0.21 9.54
C SER A 226 -3.11 -1.65 9.99
N THR A 227 -3.84 -2.10 10.99
CA THR A 227 -3.62 -3.37 11.69
C THR A 227 -3.74 -4.62 10.81
N ARG A 228 -4.36 -4.50 9.63
CA ARG A 228 -4.54 -5.61 8.68
C ARG A 228 -3.85 -5.37 7.33
N SER A 229 -2.99 -4.38 7.22
CA SER A 229 -2.15 -4.21 6.04
C SER A 229 -0.94 -5.15 6.10
N ALA A 230 -0.91 -6.17 5.26
CA ALA A 230 0.24 -7.08 5.20
C ALA A 230 1.54 -6.33 4.94
N LYS A 231 1.51 -5.26 4.14
CA LYS A 231 2.68 -4.44 3.81
C LYS A 231 3.19 -3.67 5.03
N ILE A 232 2.31 -3.03 5.80
CA ILE A 232 2.69 -2.30 7.01
C ILE A 232 3.17 -3.24 8.11
N LEU A 233 2.46 -4.35 8.32
CA LEU A 233 2.85 -5.40 9.26
C LEU A 233 4.26 -5.92 8.94
N ASN A 234 4.53 -6.23 7.67
CA ASN A 234 5.85 -6.65 7.21
C ASN A 234 6.91 -5.56 7.40
N ALA A 235 6.61 -4.31 7.04
CA ALA A 235 7.55 -3.20 7.19
C ALA A 235 7.88 -2.89 8.66
N ALA A 236 6.88 -2.91 9.54
CA ALA A 236 7.07 -2.74 10.97
C ALA A 236 7.88 -3.91 11.59
N GLY A 237 7.57 -5.15 11.20
CA GLY A 237 8.36 -6.32 11.58
C GLY A 237 9.80 -6.22 11.10
N GLY A 238 10.01 -5.85 9.84
CA GLY A 238 11.34 -5.71 9.24
C GLY A 238 12.21 -4.64 9.91
N THR A 239 11.64 -3.47 10.21
CA THR A 239 12.41 -2.42 10.92
C THR A 239 12.76 -2.79 12.34
N LYS A 240 11.87 -3.52 13.07
CA LYS A 240 12.16 -4.05 14.40
C LYS A 240 13.24 -5.13 14.35
N SER A 241 13.15 -6.07 13.42
CA SER A 241 14.14 -7.12 13.20
C SER A 241 15.52 -6.54 12.86
N ASN A 242 15.59 -5.59 11.92
CA ASN A 242 16.82 -4.90 11.53
C ASN A 242 17.44 -4.11 12.70
N LYS A 243 16.61 -3.44 13.51
CA LYS A 243 17.11 -2.75 14.71
C LYS A 243 17.67 -3.75 15.73
N ALA A 244 16.96 -4.84 15.96
CA ALA A 244 17.39 -5.88 16.91
C ALA A 244 18.66 -6.62 16.46
N SER A 245 18.87 -6.86 15.16
CA SER A 245 20.05 -7.54 14.63
C SER A 245 21.37 -6.82 14.96
N ARG A 246 21.31 -5.50 15.16
CA ARG A 246 22.46 -4.64 15.48
C ARG A 246 22.67 -4.42 16.98
N MET A 247 21.84 -5.06 17.82
CA MET A 247 21.92 -4.94 19.27
C MET A 247 22.69 -6.11 19.86
N GLU A 248 23.34 -5.88 20.99
CA GLU A 248 23.90 -6.95 21.83
C GLU A 248 22.78 -7.85 22.38
N ASP A 249 23.14 -9.09 22.68
CA ASP A 249 22.19 -10.07 23.23
C ASP A 249 21.65 -9.59 24.58
N GLY A 250 20.35 -9.65 24.74
CA GLY A 250 19.69 -9.22 25.97
C GLY A 250 18.16 -9.10 25.82
N PRO A 251 17.46 -8.83 26.92
CA PRO A 251 15.99 -8.84 26.94
C PRO A 251 15.35 -7.88 25.95
N ARG A 252 15.99 -6.74 25.70
CA ARG A 252 15.49 -5.73 24.76
C ARG A 252 15.54 -6.22 23.30
N LYS A 253 16.63 -6.88 22.91
CA LYS A 253 16.77 -7.53 21.60
C LYS A 253 15.73 -8.60 21.43
N THR A 254 15.62 -9.52 22.38
CA THR A 254 14.64 -10.61 22.37
C THR A 254 13.21 -10.07 22.21
N LYS A 255 12.84 -9.04 22.97
CA LYS A 255 11.52 -8.41 22.87
C LYS A 255 11.24 -7.87 21.47
N LEU A 256 12.19 -7.13 20.86
CA LEU A 256 12.01 -6.59 19.50
C LEU A 256 11.88 -7.69 18.45
N LEU A 257 12.63 -8.79 18.59
CA LEU A 257 12.54 -9.94 17.68
C LEU A 257 11.21 -10.67 17.81
N GLN A 258 10.70 -10.86 19.03
CA GLN A 258 9.37 -11.44 19.26
C GLN A 258 8.27 -10.57 18.67
N GLU A 259 8.33 -9.25 18.84
CA GLU A 259 7.40 -8.32 18.21
C GLU A 259 7.49 -8.39 16.68
N ALA A 260 8.69 -8.53 16.11
CA ALA A 260 8.88 -8.68 14.67
C ALA A 260 8.28 -10.00 14.16
N ILE A 261 8.47 -11.10 14.88
CA ILE A 261 7.88 -12.41 14.57
C ILE A 261 6.35 -12.32 14.60
N GLN A 262 5.77 -11.70 15.63
CA GLN A 262 4.33 -11.53 15.76
C GLN A 262 3.75 -10.73 14.58
N LEU A 263 4.39 -9.61 14.21
CA LEU A 263 3.93 -8.76 13.11
C LEU A 263 4.03 -9.48 11.76
N THR A 264 5.12 -10.21 11.52
CA THR A 264 5.26 -11.00 10.28
C THR A 264 4.31 -12.19 10.23
N THR A 265 3.97 -12.79 11.36
CA THR A 265 2.92 -13.82 11.45
C THR A 265 1.57 -13.24 11.05
N GLN A 266 1.19 -12.09 11.59
CA GLN A 266 -0.04 -11.40 11.19
C GLN A 266 -0.02 -11.01 9.71
N ALA A 267 1.13 -10.61 9.16
CA ALA A 267 1.27 -10.34 7.73
C ALA A 267 1.01 -11.59 6.88
N LEU A 268 1.47 -12.76 7.35
CA LEU A 268 1.26 -14.05 6.67
C LEU A 268 -0.18 -14.59 6.84
N GLU A 269 -0.89 -14.22 7.89
CA GLU A 269 -2.33 -14.50 8.02
C GLU A 269 -3.14 -13.74 6.95
N VAL A 270 -2.74 -12.49 6.66
CA VAL A 270 -3.36 -11.66 5.61
C VAL A 270 -2.95 -12.11 4.21
N HIS A 271 -1.67 -12.45 4.03
CA HIS A 271 -1.09 -12.87 2.75
C HIS A 271 -0.21 -14.11 2.93
N PRO A 272 -0.77 -15.33 2.85
CA PRO A 272 -0.06 -16.58 3.16
C PRO A 272 1.22 -16.83 2.33
N ASN A 273 1.29 -16.28 1.12
CA ASN A 273 2.43 -16.46 0.21
C ASN A 273 3.34 -15.21 0.17
N TYR A 274 3.35 -14.38 1.21
CA TYR A 274 4.16 -13.17 1.24
C TYR A 274 5.64 -13.49 1.51
N LYS A 275 6.43 -13.65 0.44
CA LYS A 275 7.86 -14.01 0.52
C LYS A 275 8.65 -13.12 1.49
N ASN A 276 8.53 -11.79 1.37
CA ASN A 276 9.27 -10.88 2.23
C ASN A 276 8.93 -11.04 3.73
N ALA A 277 7.68 -11.37 4.05
CA ALA A 277 7.29 -11.61 5.44
C ALA A 277 7.91 -12.90 5.97
N MET A 278 7.98 -13.95 5.16
CA MET A 278 8.66 -15.20 5.53
C MET A 278 10.17 -14.98 5.72
N LEU A 279 10.83 -14.19 4.86
CA LEU A 279 12.25 -13.83 5.01
C LEU A 279 12.50 -13.08 6.31
N ILE A 280 11.73 -12.05 6.61
CA ILE A 280 11.88 -11.26 7.84
C ILE A 280 11.57 -12.11 9.07
N GLN A 281 10.57 -12.99 9.01
CA GLN A 281 10.24 -13.93 10.07
C GLN A 281 11.40 -14.90 10.34
N GLY A 282 11.93 -15.50 9.27
CA GLY A 282 13.09 -16.39 9.36
C GLY A 282 14.31 -15.68 9.94
N ASN A 283 14.63 -14.48 9.47
CA ASN A 283 15.73 -13.67 10.02
C ASN A 283 15.49 -13.33 11.50
N SER A 284 14.25 -13.02 11.90
CA SER A 284 13.93 -12.71 13.30
C SER A 284 14.10 -13.94 14.20
N TYR A 285 13.66 -15.11 13.76
CA TYR A 285 13.93 -16.38 14.46
C TYR A 285 15.42 -16.67 14.55
N PHE A 286 16.17 -16.46 13.46
CA PHE A 286 17.61 -16.69 13.43
C PHE A 286 18.36 -15.80 14.46
N TYR A 287 18.08 -14.50 14.47
CA TYR A 287 18.68 -13.58 15.43
C TYR A 287 18.25 -13.84 16.89
N ASN A 288 17.08 -14.47 17.07
CA ASN A 288 16.60 -14.91 18.37
C ASN A 288 17.12 -16.30 18.79
N LYS A 289 18.02 -16.90 17.98
CA LYS A 289 18.59 -18.24 18.17
C LYS A 289 17.56 -19.38 18.09
N GLU A 290 16.42 -19.14 17.51
CA GLU A 290 15.38 -20.11 17.21
C GLU A 290 15.60 -20.74 15.83
N PHE A 291 16.74 -21.39 15.67
CA PHE A 291 17.25 -21.83 14.37
C PHE A 291 16.33 -22.81 13.62
N LYS A 292 15.62 -23.68 14.34
CA LYS A 292 14.65 -24.61 13.72
C LYS A 292 13.49 -23.84 13.06
N ASN A 293 12.98 -22.81 13.74
CA ASN A 293 11.89 -21.99 13.22
C ASN A 293 12.38 -21.13 12.04
N ALA A 294 13.62 -20.64 12.10
CA ALA A 294 14.25 -19.93 10.99
C ALA A 294 14.34 -20.81 9.73
N ALA A 295 14.88 -22.02 9.86
CA ALA A 295 14.96 -22.97 8.76
C ALA A 295 13.59 -23.28 8.16
N GLY A 296 12.58 -23.54 8.99
CA GLY A 296 11.20 -23.78 8.52
C GLY A 296 10.60 -22.60 7.74
N SER A 297 10.93 -21.36 8.11
CA SER A 297 10.50 -20.17 7.35
C SER A 297 11.13 -20.12 5.95
N TYR A 298 12.43 -20.43 5.85
CA TYR A 298 13.15 -20.45 4.56
C TYR A 298 12.75 -21.65 3.68
N GLU A 299 12.57 -22.83 4.27
CA GLU A 299 12.04 -24.01 3.57
C GLU A 299 10.66 -23.74 2.97
N ARG A 300 9.80 -23.01 3.68
CA ARG A 300 8.51 -22.58 3.16
C ARG A 300 8.64 -21.66 1.94
N ILE A 301 9.62 -20.75 1.94
CA ILE A 301 9.92 -19.92 0.77
C ILE A 301 10.27 -20.82 -0.42
N LEU A 302 11.20 -21.77 -0.24
CA LEU A 302 11.63 -22.65 -1.32
C LEU A 302 10.54 -23.59 -1.83
N SER A 303 9.59 -23.97 -0.96
CA SER A 303 8.42 -24.76 -1.37
C SER A 303 7.46 -23.98 -2.26
N LEU A 304 7.35 -22.65 -2.06
CA LEU A 304 6.46 -21.76 -2.83
C LEU A 304 7.17 -21.15 -4.04
N TYR A 305 8.47 -20.91 -3.92
CA TYR A 305 9.34 -20.25 -4.91
C TYR A 305 10.60 -21.10 -5.13
N PRO A 306 10.52 -22.23 -5.85
CA PRO A 306 11.68 -23.08 -6.12
C PRO A 306 12.79 -22.29 -6.81
N GLY A 307 14.03 -22.43 -6.31
CA GLY A 307 15.19 -21.72 -6.86
C GLY A 307 15.31 -20.24 -6.42
N ASP A 308 14.57 -19.83 -5.38
CA ASP A 308 14.73 -18.49 -4.80
C ASP A 308 16.08 -18.33 -4.11
N ALA A 309 16.97 -17.51 -4.68
CA ALA A 309 18.34 -17.33 -4.21
C ALA A 309 18.43 -16.80 -2.77
N ASP A 310 17.50 -15.92 -2.36
CA ASP A 310 17.48 -15.41 -1.00
C ASP A 310 17.08 -16.52 -0.01
N GLY A 311 16.08 -17.33 -0.36
CA GLY A 311 15.63 -18.48 0.44
C GLY A 311 16.73 -19.52 0.59
N GLU A 312 17.42 -19.89 -0.50
CA GLU A 312 18.52 -20.87 -0.49
C GLU A 312 19.71 -20.37 0.36
N SER A 313 20.14 -19.12 0.14
CA SER A 313 21.26 -18.52 0.86
C SER A 313 20.97 -18.41 2.36
N ASN A 314 19.81 -17.93 2.75
CA ASN A 314 19.45 -17.80 4.16
C ASN A 314 19.24 -19.15 4.84
N LEU A 315 18.68 -20.15 4.14
CA LEU A 315 18.58 -21.51 4.65
C LEU A 315 19.96 -22.12 4.90
N ALA A 316 20.87 -21.98 3.93
CA ALA A 316 22.24 -22.50 4.07
C ALA A 316 22.95 -21.88 5.30
N VAL A 317 22.86 -20.55 5.47
CA VAL A 317 23.42 -19.85 6.63
C VAL A 317 22.78 -20.35 7.94
N ALA A 318 21.46 -20.46 7.98
CA ALA A 318 20.74 -20.92 9.16
C ALA A 318 21.14 -22.35 9.55
N LEU A 319 21.25 -23.26 8.58
CA LEU A 319 21.67 -24.64 8.82
C LEU A 319 23.14 -24.73 9.33
N ARG A 320 24.05 -23.98 8.70
CA ARG A 320 25.45 -23.90 9.13
C ARG A 320 25.58 -23.43 10.58
N ASP A 321 24.92 -22.32 10.91
CA ASP A 321 25.06 -21.69 12.22
C ASP A 321 24.30 -22.48 13.30
N THR A 322 23.24 -23.18 12.91
CA THR A 322 22.60 -24.20 13.78
C THR A 322 23.54 -25.34 14.11
N GLY A 323 24.25 -25.87 13.10
CA GLY A 323 25.26 -26.92 13.33
C GLY A 323 26.35 -26.47 14.30
N LYS A 324 26.91 -25.28 14.11
CA LYS A 324 27.88 -24.67 15.02
C LYS A 324 27.34 -24.51 16.45
N TYR A 325 26.12 -23.96 16.59
CA TYR A 325 25.51 -23.76 17.89
C TYR A 325 25.36 -25.07 18.69
N PHE A 326 24.88 -26.12 18.04
CA PHE A 326 24.76 -27.42 18.72
C PHE A 326 26.11 -28.07 18.99
N GLY A 327 27.10 -27.92 18.12
CA GLY A 327 28.44 -28.47 18.32
C GLY A 327 29.23 -27.74 19.43
N GLU A 328 29.29 -26.42 19.38
CA GLU A 328 30.15 -25.60 20.22
C GLU A 328 29.51 -25.24 21.56
N GLN A 329 28.24 -24.85 21.56
CA GLN A 329 27.58 -24.32 22.77
C GLN A 329 26.75 -25.35 23.52
N LYS A 330 26.15 -26.32 22.84
CA LYS A 330 25.31 -27.36 23.45
C LYS A 330 25.98 -28.72 23.53
N GLN A 331 27.14 -28.90 22.90
CA GLN A 331 27.90 -30.16 22.84
C GLN A 331 27.04 -31.36 22.37
N ASP A 332 26.02 -31.08 21.55
CA ASP A 332 25.13 -32.08 20.96
C ASP A 332 25.63 -32.44 19.54
N LEU A 333 26.60 -33.36 19.51
CA LEU A 333 27.28 -33.78 18.28
C LEU A 333 26.33 -34.38 17.24
N LEU A 334 25.28 -35.10 17.65
CA LEU A 334 24.31 -35.71 16.74
C LEU A 334 23.49 -34.64 15.98
N LYS A 335 23.06 -33.60 16.69
CA LYS A 335 22.39 -32.49 16.04
C LYS A 335 23.33 -31.65 15.19
N ALA A 336 24.55 -31.40 15.65
CA ALA A 336 25.57 -30.70 14.90
C ALA A 336 25.85 -31.38 13.56
N GLU A 337 26.06 -32.72 13.57
CA GLU A 337 26.27 -33.54 12.38
C GLU A 337 25.05 -33.50 11.42
N LYS A 338 23.84 -33.65 11.96
CA LYS A 338 22.60 -33.57 11.21
C LYS A 338 22.48 -32.24 10.43
N TYR A 339 22.68 -31.12 11.11
CA TYR A 339 22.52 -29.79 10.47
C TYR A 339 23.68 -29.48 9.52
N SER A 340 24.92 -29.94 9.80
CA SER A 340 26.04 -29.84 8.87
C SER A 340 25.81 -30.66 7.60
N GLY A 341 25.22 -31.85 7.71
CA GLY A 341 24.83 -32.66 6.57
C GLY A 341 23.71 -32.02 5.71
N LEU A 342 22.72 -31.39 6.36
CA LEU A 342 21.68 -30.62 5.67
C LEU A 342 22.27 -29.40 4.95
N PHE A 343 23.18 -28.67 5.59
CA PHE A 343 23.90 -27.54 4.99
C PHE A 343 24.64 -27.98 3.72
N SER A 344 25.40 -29.08 3.80
CA SER A 344 26.16 -29.61 2.66
C SER A 344 25.26 -29.96 1.45
N ARG A 345 24.05 -30.43 1.68
CA ARG A 345 23.05 -30.72 0.63
C ARG A 345 22.47 -29.45 -0.01
N VAL A 346 22.29 -28.40 0.76
CA VAL A 346 21.76 -27.11 0.26
C VAL A 346 22.85 -26.31 -0.43
N ALA A 347 24.07 -26.28 0.13
CA ALA A 347 25.19 -25.52 -0.41
C ALA A 347 25.82 -26.18 -1.66
N ASN A 348 25.76 -27.52 -1.76
CA ASN A 348 26.30 -28.29 -2.88
C ASN A 348 25.24 -29.31 -3.34
N PRO A 349 24.21 -28.89 -4.09
CA PRO A 349 23.21 -29.82 -4.59
C PRO A 349 23.87 -30.85 -5.52
N PRO A 350 23.48 -32.13 -5.47
CA PRO A 350 24.02 -33.15 -6.36
C PRO A 350 23.77 -32.78 -7.82
N ILE A 351 24.77 -33.05 -8.65
CA ILE A 351 24.96 -32.63 -10.06
C ILE A 351 23.75 -32.63 -11.03
N PRO A 352 22.64 -33.36 -10.86
CA PRO A 352 21.51 -33.24 -11.77
C PRO A 352 20.81 -31.88 -11.77
N LEU A 353 21.00 -31.05 -10.73
CA LEU A 353 20.39 -29.72 -10.61
C LEU A 353 21.28 -28.56 -11.09
N LEU A 354 22.56 -28.83 -11.39
CA LEU A 354 23.54 -27.81 -11.81
C LEU A 354 23.37 -27.29 -13.25
N ASN A 355 22.57 -27.93 -14.08
CA ASN A 355 22.36 -27.49 -15.46
C ASN A 355 21.32 -26.35 -15.62
N SER A 356 20.65 -25.99 -14.54
CA SER A 356 19.70 -24.85 -14.53
C SER A 356 20.15 -23.66 -13.65
N LEU A 357 21.25 -23.79 -12.89
CA LEU A 357 21.68 -22.78 -11.93
C LEU A 357 23.14 -22.41 -12.11
N ARG A 358 23.45 -21.54 -13.08
CA ARG A 358 24.65 -20.71 -13.01
C ARG A 358 24.41 -19.64 -11.95
N ILE A 359 24.62 -19.96 -10.69
CA ILE A 359 24.58 -18.98 -9.60
C ILE A 359 25.95 -18.31 -9.52
N SER A 360 26.00 -17.09 -9.98
CA SER A 360 27.05 -16.12 -9.68
C SER A 360 26.91 -15.72 -8.21
N PHE A 361 27.77 -16.22 -7.32
CA PHE A 361 27.90 -15.73 -5.96
C PHE A 361 28.34 -14.26 -6.01
N ARG A 362 27.41 -13.34 -5.91
CA ARG A 362 27.69 -11.97 -5.51
C ARG A 362 27.07 -11.73 -4.16
N PHE A 363 27.93 -11.68 -3.13
CA PHE A 363 27.60 -11.00 -1.89
C PHE A 363 27.37 -9.53 -2.23
N SER A 364 26.11 -9.14 -2.31
CA SER A 364 25.73 -7.74 -2.34
C SER A 364 25.00 -7.45 -1.04
N PHE A 365 25.73 -6.93 -0.06
CA PHE A 365 25.15 -6.08 0.95
C PHE A 365 24.77 -4.78 0.23
N ALA A 366 23.57 -4.68 -0.28
CA ALA A 366 23.00 -3.41 -0.68
C ALA A 366 22.24 -2.86 0.53
N LEU A 367 22.96 -2.04 1.30
CA LEU A 367 22.42 -0.93 2.05
C LEU A 367 22.28 0.23 1.06
N GLU A 368 21.03 0.59 0.70
CA GLU A 368 20.58 1.96 0.44
C GLU A 368 19.08 2.04 0.68
#